data_0e3357360cc74c39ecdad97c7c04ad83
#
_entry.id   0e3357360cc74c39ecdad97c7c04ad83
#
_cell.length_a   1.000
_cell.length_b   1.000
_cell.length_c   1.000
_cell.angle_alpha   90.00
_cell.angle_beta   90.00
_cell.angle_gamma   90.00
#
_symmetry.space_group_name_H-M   'P 1'
#
loop_
_entity.id
_entity.type
_entity.pdbx_description
1 polymer ?
#
loop_
_entity_poly.entity_id
_entity_poly.type
_entity_poly.pdbx_seq_one_letter_code
_entity_poly.pdbx_strand_id
1 'polypeptide(L)'
;MTGITYRQARVEDAADIHALLLALAPEIPLLVDTLEREEALYALIRACGRSGESWVALDERERIIGFVLVDPELLERHYAEHEILELRYAGVAPEHRGHGIFGILVAKVLARMVPVTVTVSPQNRSNMAARLEKFGFRQTGSPGGERVLRWEPGGDP
;
A
#
# COMPACT_ATOMS: atom_id res chain seq x y z
N MET A 1 -1.60 23.29 -4.21
CA MET A 1 -2.77 22.57 -3.70
C MET A 1 -2.76 22.49 -2.19
N THR A 2 -3.74 23.05 -1.59
CA THR A 2 -3.88 23.05 -0.14
C THR A 2 -5.00 22.09 0.26
N GLY A 3 -5.03 21.72 1.53
CA GLY A 3 -6.13 20.96 2.08
C GLY A 3 -5.98 19.45 2.09
N ILE A 4 -4.87 18.90 1.61
CA ILE A 4 -4.64 17.46 1.71
C ILE A 4 -3.84 17.20 2.98
N THR A 5 -4.37 16.33 3.83
CA THR A 5 -3.70 15.93 5.07
C THR A 5 -3.41 14.44 5.06
N TYR A 6 -2.44 14.03 5.85
CA TYR A 6 -1.99 12.63 5.92
C TYR A 6 -1.98 12.20 7.38
N ARG A 7 -2.51 11.02 7.63
CA ARG A 7 -2.46 10.42 8.98
C ARG A 7 -2.39 8.91 8.88
N GLN A 8 -2.06 8.28 9.98
CA GLN A 8 -2.10 6.83 10.04
C GLN A 8 -3.54 6.33 9.90
N ALA A 9 -3.69 5.23 9.16
CA ALA A 9 -4.99 4.59 9.00
C ALA A 9 -5.43 3.95 10.30
N ARG A 10 -6.74 3.86 10.48
CA ARG A 10 -7.37 3.25 11.65
C ARG A 10 -8.35 2.19 11.19
N VAL A 11 -8.77 1.33 12.11
CA VAL A 11 -9.79 0.30 11.81
C VAL A 11 -11.07 0.95 11.29
N GLU A 12 -11.43 2.12 11.83
CA GLU A 12 -12.64 2.85 11.43
C GLU A 12 -12.61 3.33 9.98
N ASP A 13 -11.43 3.38 9.37
CA ASP A 13 -11.28 3.79 7.97
C ASP A 13 -11.59 2.66 6.99
N ALA A 14 -11.78 1.44 7.48
CA ALA A 14 -11.86 0.26 6.62
C ALA A 14 -12.94 0.36 5.54
N ALA A 15 -14.12 0.86 5.88
CA ALA A 15 -15.22 0.96 4.93
C ALA A 15 -14.88 1.92 3.77
N ASP A 16 -14.29 3.06 4.09
CA ASP A 16 -13.92 4.06 3.07
C ASP A 16 -12.76 3.59 2.21
N ILE A 17 -11.77 2.94 2.82
CA ILE A 17 -10.66 2.35 2.07
C ILE A 17 -11.17 1.25 1.15
N HIS A 18 -12.06 0.40 1.65
CA HIS A 18 -12.66 -0.68 0.87
C HIS A 18 -13.39 -0.12 -0.36
N ALA A 19 -14.20 0.92 -0.18
CA ALA A 19 -14.92 1.54 -1.29
C ALA A 19 -13.96 2.09 -2.35
N LEU A 20 -12.88 2.76 -1.94
CA LEU A 20 -11.89 3.27 -2.88
C LEU A 20 -11.14 2.14 -3.57
N LEU A 21 -10.79 1.10 -2.84
CA LEU A 21 -10.09 -0.04 -3.40
C LEU A 21 -10.94 -0.76 -4.45
N LEU A 22 -12.24 -0.92 -4.20
CA LEU A 22 -13.15 -1.51 -5.18
C LEU A 22 -13.22 -0.67 -6.46
N ALA A 23 -13.21 0.65 -6.34
CA ALA A 23 -13.19 1.53 -7.50
C ALA A 23 -11.90 1.38 -8.31
N LEU A 24 -10.79 1.00 -7.67
CA LEU A 24 -9.49 0.83 -8.32
C LEU A 24 -9.22 -0.62 -8.72
N ALA A 25 -10.14 -1.55 -8.42
CA ALA A 25 -9.93 -2.98 -8.64
C ALA A 25 -9.50 -3.33 -10.07
N PRO A 26 -10.04 -2.71 -11.14
CA PRO A 26 -9.60 -3.03 -12.50
C PRO A 26 -8.13 -2.72 -12.77
N GLU A 27 -7.57 -1.72 -12.10
CA GLU A 27 -6.16 -1.35 -12.27
C GLU A 27 -5.24 -2.25 -11.46
N ILE A 28 -5.72 -2.73 -10.31
CA ILE A 28 -4.94 -3.52 -9.35
C ILE A 28 -5.07 -5.01 -9.60
N PRO A 29 -5.84 -5.46 -10.54
CA PRO A 29 -6.53 -6.72 -10.82
C PRO A 29 -6.92 -7.53 -9.58
N LEU A 30 -7.75 -6.90 -8.74
CA LEU A 30 -8.33 -7.59 -7.59
C LEU A 30 -9.54 -8.42 -8.00
N LEU A 31 -9.60 -9.64 -7.48
CA LEU A 31 -10.77 -10.50 -7.66
C LEU A 31 -11.72 -10.29 -6.48
N VAL A 32 -12.82 -9.60 -6.74
CA VAL A 32 -13.85 -9.31 -5.73
C VAL A 32 -15.23 -9.76 -6.23
N ASP A 33 -15.24 -10.88 -6.95
CA ASP A 33 -16.40 -11.41 -7.64
C ASP A 33 -17.26 -12.32 -6.76
N THR A 34 -16.82 -12.63 -5.55
CA THR A 34 -17.60 -13.43 -4.60
C THR A 34 -17.65 -12.73 -3.26
N LEU A 35 -18.69 -13.08 -2.47
CA LEU A 35 -18.82 -12.52 -1.13
C LEU A 35 -17.62 -12.92 -0.25
N GLU A 36 -17.15 -14.15 -0.39
CA GLU A 36 -15.99 -14.62 0.39
C GLU A 36 -14.74 -13.79 0.11
N ARG A 37 -14.47 -13.46 -1.17
CA ARG A 37 -13.33 -12.67 -1.56
C ARG A 37 -13.45 -11.23 -1.06
N GLU A 38 -14.66 -10.68 -1.12
CA GLU A 38 -14.91 -9.34 -0.64
C GLU A 38 -14.74 -9.25 0.87
N GLU A 39 -15.24 -10.25 1.61
CA GLU A 39 -15.06 -10.33 3.05
C GLU A 39 -13.60 -10.49 3.44
N ALA A 40 -12.85 -11.31 2.69
CA ALA A 40 -11.42 -11.50 2.94
C ALA A 40 -10.65 -10.20 2.72
N LEU A 41 -10.99 -9.45 1.69
CA LEU A 41 -10.37 -8.17 1.43
C LEU A 41 -10.66 -7.18 2.56
N TYR A 42 -11.92 -7.13 3.01
CA TYR A 42 -12.30 -6.24 4.10
C TYR A 42 -11.54 -6.59 5.39
N ALA A 43 -11.40 -7.89 5.68
CA ALA A 43 -10.64 -8.34 6.84
C ALA A 43 -9.17 -7.93 6.76
N LEU A 44 -8.58 -8.02 5.57
CA LEU A 44 -7.21 -7.56 5.34
C LEU A 44 -7.07 -6.05 5.58
N ILE A 45 -8.02 -5.27 5.07
CA ILE A 45 -8.01 -3.83 5.27
C ILE A 45 -8.06 -3.48 6.75
N ARG A 46 -8.92 -4.18 7.51
CA ARG A 46 -9.02 -3.98 8.95
C ARG A 46 -7.71 -4.34 9.67
N ALA A 47 -7.10 -5.45 9.27
CA ALA A 47 -5.83 -5.88 9.85
C ALA A 47 -4.73 -4.83 9.59
N CYS A 48 -4.67 -4.31 8.38
CA CYS A 48 -3.72 -3.25 8.04
C CYS A 48 -4.02 -1.97 8.83
N GLY A 49 -5.29 -1.66 9.06
CA GLY A 49 -5.68 -0.51 9.89
C GLY A 49 -5.22 -0.66 11.34
N ARG A 50 -5.21 -1.89 11.85
CA ARG A 50 -4.74 -2.16 13.22
C ARG A 50 -3.23 -2.16 13.33
N SER A 51 -2.51 -2.32 12.23
CA SER A 51 -1.05 -2.45 12.26
C SER A 51 -0.33 -1.20 12.75
N GLY A 52 -0.94 -0.03 12.59
CA GLY A 52 -0.31 1.25 12.89
C GLY A 52 0.71 1.68 11.85
N GLU A 53 0.87 0.93 10.75
CA GLU A 53 1.86 1.21 9.72
C GLU A 53 1.24 1.72 8.42
N SER A 54 -0.08 1.65 8.29
CA SER A 54 -0.79 2.11 7.10
C SER A 54 -1.11 3.59 7.19
N TRP A 55 -1.24 4.25 6.03
CA TRP A 55 -1.48 5.69 5.97
C TRP A 55 -2.60 6.01 5.00
N VAL A 56 -3.29 7.10 5.28
CA VAL A 56 -4.34 7.64 4.39
C VAL A 56 -4.08 9.11 4.10
N ALA A 57 -4.53 9.53 2.93
CA ALA A 57 -4.57 10.92 2.52
C ALA A 57 -6.03 11.38 2.52
N LEU A 58 -6.28 12.54 3.07
CA LEU A 58 -7.61 13.10 3.24
C LEU A 58 -7.74 14.43 2.50
N ASP A 59 -8.90 14.66 1.90
CA ASP A 59 -9.21 15.96 1.29
C ASP A 59 -9.69 16.95 2.35
N GLU A 60 -10.12 18.14 1.92
CA GLU A 60 -10.58 19.19 2.83
C GLU A 60 -11.83 18.82 3.62
N ARG A 61 -12.60 17.86 3.12
CA ARG A 61 -13.80 17.35 3.78
C ARG A 61 -13.54 16.08 4.57
N GLU A 62 -12.26 15.78 4.80
CA GLU A 62 -11.82 14.59 5.52
C GLU A 62 -12.23 13.27 4.86
N ARG A 63 -12.43 13.27 3.54
CA ARG A 63 -12.70 12.05 2.78
C ARG A 63 -11.36 11.41 2.38
N ILE A 64 -11.31 10.09 2.42
CA ILE A 64 -10.11 9.35 2.04
C ILE A 64 -9.98 9.36 0.52
N ILE A 65 -8.90 9.95 0.03
CA ILE A 65 -8.60 10.06 -1.40
C ILE A 65 -7.37 9.27 -1.81
N GLY A 66 -6.66 8.71 -0.85
CA GLY A 66 -5.51 7.86 -1.11
C GLY A 66 -5.19 7.04 0.12
N PHE A 67 -4.48 5.93 -0.11
CA PHE A 67 -4.11 5.02 0.98
C PHE A 67 -2.89 4.22 0.61
N VAL A 68 -2.18 3.76 1.64
CA VAL A 68 -1.17 2.72 1.52
C VAL A 68 -1.41 1.75 2.67
N LEU A 69 -1.67 0.50 2.33
CA LEU A 69 -1.94 -0.55 3.31
C LEU A 69 -0.68 -1.36 3.54
N VAL A 70 -0.26 -1.42 4.78
CA VAL A 70 0.99 -2.05 5.18
C VAL A 70 0.70 -3.01 6.32
N ASP A 71 1.33 -4.16 6.25
CA ASP A 71 1.19 -5.20 7.26
C ASP A 71 2.59 -5.69 7.63
N PRO A 72 2.90 -5.89 8.92
CA PRO A 72 4.15 -6.54 9.30
C PRO A 72 4.15 -7.98 8.82
N GLU A 73 5.27 -8.43 8.23
CA GLU A 73 5.40 -9.83 7.87
C GLU A 73 5.55 -10.65 9.16
N LEU A 74 4.48 -11.37 9.51
CA LEU A 74 4.43 -12.10 10.78
C LEU A 74 5.54 -13.15 10.90
N LEU A 75 5.82 -13.84 9.82
CA LEU A 75 6.85 -14.88 9.83
C LEU A 75 8.23 -14.28 10.11
N GLU A 76 8.58 -13.24 9.37
CA GLU A 76 9.85 -12.55 9.55
C GLU A 76 9.93 -11.89 10.93
N ARG A 77 8.80 -11.39 11.42
CA ARG A 77 8.72 -10.75 12.72
C ARG A 77 9.14 -11.71 13.86
N HIS A 78 8.84 -12.99 13.71
CA HIS A 78 9.16 -13.99 14.73
C HIS A 78 10.60 -14.53 14.63
N TYR A 79 11.17 -14.52 13.43
CA TYR A 79 12.43 -15.21 13.18
C TYR A 79 13.55 -14.29 12.70
N ALA A 80 13.26 -13.07 12.32
CA ALA A 80 14.26 -12.11 11.89
C ALA A 80 14.64 -11.17 13.04
N GLU A 81 15.88 -10.67 12.98
CA GLU A 81 16.35 -9.68 13.95
C GLU A 81 15.68 -8.31 13.74
N HIS A 82 15.08 -8.10 12.57
CA HIS A 82 14.50 -6.82 12.19
C HIS A 82 13.07 -7.00 11.73
N GLU A 83 12.25 -5.97 11.97
CA GLU A 83 10.92 -5.91 11.40
C GLU A 83 11.02 -5.78 9.88
N ILE A 84 10.11 -6.44 9.18
CA ILE A 84 9.93 -6.27 7.74
C ILE A 84 8.46 -5.90 7.53
N LEU A 85 8.22 -4.86 6.75
CA LEU A 85 6.88 -4.43 6.42
C LEU A 85 6.52 -4.88 5.01
N GLU A 86 5.30 -5.33 4.81
CA GLU A 86 4.80 -5.65 3.48
C GLU A 86 3.79 -4.60 3.06
N LEU A 87 4.07 -3.94 1.95
CA LEU A 87 3.12 -3.02 1.33
C LEU A 87 2.12 -3.87 0.54
N ARG A 88 0.89 -3.93 1.02
CA ARG A 88 -0.12 -4.82 0.44
C ARG A 88 -0.84 -4.17 -0.72
N TYR A 89 -1.37 -2.98 -0.54
CA TYR A 89 -2.08 -2.23 -1.57
C TYR A 89 -1.84 -0.74 -1.39
N ALA A 90 -1.86 -0.01 -2.48
CA ALA A 90 -1.79 1.44 -2.46
C ALA A 90 -2.61 1.99 -3.62
N GLY A 91 -3.22 3.12 -3.43
CA GLY A 91 -3.98 3.74 -4.49
C GLY A 91 -4.33 5.18 -4.18
N VAL A 92 -4.62 5.94 -5.23
CA VAL A 92 -5.04 7.32 -5.16
C VAL A 92 -6.25 7.46 -6.07
N ALA A 93 -7.30 8.13 -5.56
CA ALA A 93 -8.50 8.38 -6.35
C ALA A 93 -8.10 9.06 -7.66
N PRO A 94 -8.67 8.62 -8.81
CA PRO A 94 -8.23 9.13 -10.12
C PRO A 94 -8.26 10.65 -10.25
N GLU A 95 -9.27 11.31 -9.68
CA GLU A 95 -9.42 12.76 -9.75
C GLU A 95 -8.37 13.52 -8.94
N HIS A 96 -7.62 12.82 -8.09
CA HIS A 96 -6.57 13.43 -7.26
C HIS A 96 -5.15 13.02 -7.69
N ARG A 97 -5.02 12.30 -8.81
CA ARG A 97 -3.70 11.89 -9.30
C ARG A 97 -2.94 13.09 -9.87
N GLY A 98 -1.61 12.94 -9.93
CA GLY A 98 -0.75 14.00 -10.44
C GLY A 98 -0.37 15.06 -9.43
N HIS A 99 -0.68 14.86 -8.16
CA HIS A 99 -0.38 15.83 -7.10
C HIS A 99 0.62 15.31 -6.07
N GLY A 100 1.30 14.20 -6.37
CA GLY A 100 2.33 13.66 -5.48
C GLY A 100 1.83 12.89 -4.28
N ILE A 101 0.53 12.58 -4.21
CA ILE A 101 -0.05 11.90 -3.04
C ILE A 101 0.57 10.53 -2.82
N PHE A 102 0.70 9.73 -3.90
CA PHE A 102 1.29 8.40 -3.80
C PHE A 102 2.70 8.47 -3.22
N GLY A 103 3.51 9.40 -3.72
CA GLY A 103 4.89 9.57 -3.25
C GLY A 103 4.98 9.92 -1.77
N ILE A 104 4.08 10.80 -1.32
CA ILE A 104 4.05 11.18 0.10
C ILE A 104 3.64 9.99 0.97
N LEU A 105 2.63 9.22 0.53
CA LEU A 105 2.20 8.02 1.27
C LEU A 105 3.34 7.00 1.39
N VAL A 106 4.05 6.73 0.30
CA VAL A 106 5.19 5.82 0.32
C VAL A 106 6.28 6.34 1.26
N ALA A 107 6.59 7.63 1.18
CA ALA A 107 7.60 8.24 2.04
C ALA A 107 7.25 8.08 3.53
N LYS A 108 5.96 8.18 3.88
CA LYS A 108 5.52 7.97 5.25
C LYS A 108 5.84 6.54 5.73
N VAL A 109 5.65 5.55 4.87
CA VAL A 109 5.98 4.15 5.21
C VAL A 109 7.50 3.99 5.35
N LEU A 110 8.27 4.53 4.41
CA LEU A 110 9.72 4.40 4.42
C LEU A 110 10.38 5.15 5.59
N ALA A 111 9.68 6.12 6.16
CA ALA A 111 10.19 6.86 7.33
C ALA A 111 10.37 5.98 8.56
N ARG A 112 9.76 4.79 8.59
CA ARG A 112 10.00 3.81 9.66
C ARG A 112 11.43 3.27 9.65
N MET A 113 12.14 3.42 8.52
CA MET A 113 13.53 2.97 8.38
C MET A 113 13.72 1.48 8.64
N VAL A 114 12.78 0.67 8.16
CA VAL A 114 12.89 -0.79 8.18
C VAL A 114 12.65 -1.30 6.75
N PRO A 115 13.11 -2.53 6.43
CA PRO A 115 12.89 -3.07 5.09
C PRO A 115 11.40 -3.15 4.74
N VAL A 116 11.08 -2.87 3.49
CA VAL A 116 9.71 -2.91 2.97
C VAL A 116 9.70 -3.79 1.72
N THR A 117 8.80 -4.76 1.68
CA THR A 117 8.62 -5.63 0.52
C THR A 117 7.28 -5.34 -0.14
N VAL A 118 7.19 -5.62 -1.43
CA VAL A 118 5.95 -5.53 -2.18
C VAL A 118 5.96 -6.55 -3.30
N THR A 119 4.82 -7.19 -3.54
CA THR A 119 4.64 -8.10 -4.67
C THR A 119 3.68 -7.44 -5.65
N VAL A 120 4.12 -7.28 -6.89
CA VAL A 120 3.33 -6.63 -7.94
C VAL A 120 2.90 -7.68 -8.96
N SER A 121 1.59 -7.79 -9.18
CA SER A 121 1.01 -8.71 -10.15
C SER A 121 1.44 -8.32 -11.57
N PRO A 122 1.67 -9.30 -12.46
CA PRO A 122 1.95 -9.01 -13.87
C PRO A 122 0.79 -8.30 -14.58
N GLN A 123 -0.43 -8.42 -14.04
CA GLN A 123 -1.60 -7.75 -14.59
C GLN A 123 -1.83 -6.35 -14.01
N ASN A 124 -0.97 -5.90 -13.10
CA ASN A 124 -1.11 -4.56 -12.53
C ASN A 124 -0.92 -3.49 -13.60
N ARG A 125 -1.91 -2.62 -13.73
CA ARG A 125 -1.92 -1.56 -14.76
C ARG A 125 -1.58 -0.18 -14.22
N SER A 126 -1.26 -0.08 -12.92
CA SER A 126 -0.95 1.21 -12.30
C SER A 126 0.52 1.60 -12.43
N ASN A 127 1.32 0.78 -13.11
CA ASN A 127 2.76 0.99 -13.26
C ASN A 127 3.49 1.02 -11.89
N MET A 128 2.99 0.23 -10.97
CA MET A 128 3.42 0.25 -9.57
C MET A 128 4.91 -0.05 -9.42
N ALA A 129 5.43 -1.06 -10.11
CA ALA A 129 6.83 -1.44 -9.99
C ALA A 129 7.77 -0.28 -10.37
N ALA A 130 7.50 0.37 -11.52
CA ALA A 130 8.33 1.49 -11.97
C ALA A 130 8.24 2.68 -11.01
N ARG A 131 7.06 2.92 -10.44
CA ARG A 131 6.86 4.01 -9.49
C ARG A 131 7.63 3.75 -8.19
N LEU A 132 7.62 2.51 -7.71
CA LEU A 132 8.34 2.13 -6.50
C LEU A 132 9.86 2.13 -6.71
N GLU A 133 10.31 1.73 -7.90
CA GLU A 133 11.75 1.75 -8.22
C GLU A 133 12.34 3.16 -8.07
N LYS A 134 11.54 4.19 -8.32
CA LYS A 134 11.98 5.58 -8.13
C LYS A 134 12.26 5.92 -6.66
N PHE A 135 11.71 5.15 -5.73
CA PHE A 135 11.96 5.32 -4.31
C PHE A 135 13.12 4.46 -3.80
N GLY A 136 13.74 3.70 -4.69
CA GLY A 136 14.87 2.84 -4.33
C GLY A 136 14.50 1.38 -4.13
N PHE A 137 13.26 0.99 -4.42
CA PHE A 137 12.91 -0.43 -4.42
C PHE A 137 13.65 -1.15 -5.54
N ARG A 138 14.08 -2.36 -5.28
CA ARG A 138 14.78 -3.21 -6.26
C ARG A 138 14.10 -4.56 -6.36
N GLN A 139 14.03 -5.09 -7.57
CA GLN A 139 13.45 -6.40 -7.78
C GLN A 139 14.38 -7.47 -7.20
N THR A 140 13.81 -8.34 -6.35
CA THR A 140 14.55 -9.42 -5.70
C THR A 140 14.15 -10.80 -6.21
N GLY A 141 13.03 -10.89 -6.94
CA GLY A 141 12.56 -12.15 -7.48
C GLY A 141 11.39 -11.96 -8.41
N SER A 142 11.00 -13.04 -9.06
CA SER A 142 9.91 -13.02 -10.02
C SER A 142 9.14 -14.35 -10.04
N PRO A 143 8.68 -14.83 -8.86
CA PRO A 143 7.99 -16.11 -8.79
C PRO A 143 6.64 -16.04 -9.51
N GLY A 144 6.38 -17.01 -10.40
CA GLY A 144 5.11 -17.08 -11.11
C GLY A 144 4.79 -15.89 -11.99
N GLY A 145 5.81 -15.14 -12.42
CA GLY A 145 5.62 -13.94 -13.23
C GLY A 145 5.35 -12.68 -12.41
N GLU A 146 5.16 -12.79 -11.11
CA GLU A 146 5.02 -11.64 -10.24
C GLU A 146 6.39 -11.00 -10.01
N ARG A 147 6.40 -9.69 -9.74
CA ARG A 147 7.62 -8.97 -9.40
C ARG A 147 7.65 -8.73 -7.91
N VAL A 148 8.68 -9.25 -7.24
CA VAL A 148 8.89 -8.97 -5.82
C VAL A 148 9.94 -7.88 -5.72
N LEU A 149 9.59 -6.80 -5.07
CA LEU A 149 10.47 -5.65 -4.87
C LEU A 149 10.76 -5.49 -3.39
N ARG A 150 11.94 -4.97 -3.10
CA ARG A 150 12.35 -4.72 -1.72
C ARG A 150 13.09 -3.40 -1.60
N TRP A 151 12.81 -2.68 -0.54
CA TRP A 151 13.50 -1.45 -0.16
C TRP A 151 14.25 -1.69 1.16
N GLU A 152 15.51 -1.27 1.21
CA GLU A 152 16.35 -1.38 2.40
C GLU A 152 16.69 0.02 2.92
N PRO A 153 16.57 0.27 4.23
CA PRO A 153 16.99 1.56 4.79
C PRO A 153 18.50 1.73 4.69
N GLY A 154 18.95 2.93 4.32
CA GLY A 154 20.36 3.23 4.20
C GLY A 154 21.05 2.62 3.00
N GLY A 155 20.31 1.97 2.11
CA GLY A 155 20.86 1.46 0.86
C GLY A 155 21.16 2.58 -0.11
N ASP A 156 22.10 2.33 -1.02
CA ASP A 156 22.39 3.28 -2.08
C ASP A 156 21.18 3.36 -3.04
N PRO A 157 20.85 4.55 -3.48
CA PRO A 157 19.74 4.72 -4.42
C PRO A 157 20.00 4.08 -5.77
#